data_74a7b61483edfe7491439bc7097b0e75
#
_entry.id   74a7b61483edfe7491439bc7097b0e75
#
_cell.length_a   1.000
_cell.length_b   1.000
_cell.length_c   1.000
_cell.angle_alpha   90.00
_cell.angle_beta   90.00
_cell.angle_gamma   90.00
#
_symmetry.space_group_name_H-M   'P 1'
#
loop_
_entity.id
_entity.type
_entity.pdbx_description
1 polymer ?
#
loop_
_entity_poly.entity_id
_entity_poly.type
_entity_poly.pdbx_seq_one_letter_code
_entity_poly.pdbx_strand_id
1 'polypeptide(L)'
;MTRDLRNGGRISSGHRTATVSSDTRLPAQAGPLDAEGVARARALAAGLKTRLQSAKSPAPVVEADYLLNEARDQACPLLERFRILGLLASVLDHYFVETAPTLSEQSQGEIAASLDPLLQQSYAELNEKLLPALSAEHDIEVRRPHELTVVQRQYLRRFFRHQLYPMLTPLAVDPGHPFPFISSHSINLLVHLSSPELGIGPLSYARIKVPRLMSRFVSIPSTSRKQLYIWSEDAVTSFLDELFPGMQIESVYLFRVLRASSGGSNGDELDAQRRGLRHQQLASPVVRLEVETAMPESVIEWLSSNLRVPLQLCFRSAGPLALFQLVDLANLAHPLD
;
A
#
# COMPACT_ATOMS: atom_id res chain seq x y z
N MET A 1 -24.91 -35.31 68.11
CA MET A 1 -25.97 -34.34 68.34
C MET A 1 -25.79 -33.28 67.25
N THR A 2 -26.42 -33.53 66.16
CA THR A 2 -27.67 -32.96 65.60
C THR A 2 -27.79 -31.44 65.76
N ARG A 3 -27.68 -30.69 64.64
CA ARG A 3 -28.80 -29.96 64.02
C ARG A 3 -28.38 -29.17 62.77
N ASP A 4 -29.06 -29.53 61.71
CA ASP A 4 -29.25 -28.72 60.50
C ASP A 4 -29.73 -27.28 60.78
N LEU A 5 -29.38 -26.34 59.91
CA LEU A 5 -30.33 -25.40 59.38
C LEU A 5 -29.79 -24.79 58.07
N ARG A 6 -30.52 -25.13 56.99
CA ARG A 6 -30.47 -24.47 55.66
C ARG A 6 -30.94 -23.02 55.80
N ASN A 7 -30.30 -22.10 55.07
CA ASN A 7 -31.09 -21.08 54.38
C ASN A 7 -30.28 -20.52 53.17
N GLY A 8 -30.92 -20.56 52.07
CA GLY A 8 -30.47 -20.18 50.78
C GLY A 8 -30.57 -18.67 50.54
N GLY A 9 -29.60 -18.17 49.87
CA GLY A 9 -29.59 -16.86 49.27
C GLY A 9 -28.93 -16.95 47.89
N ARG A 10 -29.76 -17.10 46.82
CA ARG A 10 -29.29 -16.98 45.44
C ARG A 10 -28.94 -15.54 45.16
N ILE A 11 -27.67 -15.24 44.99
CA ILE A 11 -27.23 -13.99 44.35
C ILE A 11 -27.06 -14.30 42.85
N SER A 12 -27.96 -13.85 42.03
CA SER A 12 -27.90 -13.91 40.58
C SER A 12 -26.91 -12.86 40.09
N SER A 13 -25.69 -13.28 39.79
CA SER A 13 -24.74 -12.49 39.06
C SER A 13 -25.03 -12.60 37.57
N GLY A 14 -25.79 -11.62 37.06
CA GLY A 14 -26.01 -11.47 35.64
C GLY A 14 -24.71 -11.04 34.93
N HIS A 15 -23.92 -12.00 34.48
CA HIS A 15 -22.86 -11.74 33.51
C HIS A 15 -23.55 -11.54 32.12
N ARG A 16 -23.75 -10.28 31.75
CA ARG A 16 -23.95 -9.94 30.34
C ARG A 16 -22.63 -10.13 29.62
N THR A 17 -22.44 -11.29 29.03
CA THR A 17 -21.46 -11.52 27.99
C THR A 17 -21.86 -10.66 26.80
N ALA A 18 -21.15 -9.55 26.59
CA ALA A 18 -21.19 -8.82 25.34
C ALA A 18 -20.59 -9.73 24.27
N THR A 19 -21.43 -10.33 23.47
CA THR A 19 -21.05 -11.02 22.24
C THR A 19 -20.44 -9.98 21.32
N VAL A 20 -19.11 -9.97 21.21
CA VAL A 20 -18.36 -9.28 20.17
C VAL A 20 -18.72 -9.99 18.88
N SER A 21 -19.53 -9.35 18.04
CA SER A 21 -19.83 -9.81 16.69
C SER A 21 -18.53 -9.90 15.91
N SER A 22 -18.13 -11.11 15.55
CA SER A 22 -16.96 -11.43 14.74
C SER A 22 -17.29 -11.32 13.25
N ASP A 23 -17.91 -10.23 12.81
CA ASP A 23 -18.14 -9.97 11.40
C ASP A 23 -17.00 -9.14 10.80
N THR A 24 -15.82 -9.75 10.74
CA THR A 24 -14.74 -9.26 9.88
C THR A 24 -14.85 -9.97 8.54
N ARG A 25 -15.80 -9.54 7.71
CA ARG A 25 -15.83 -9.98 6.30
C ARG A 25 -14.63 -9.36 5.60
N LEU A 26 -13.77 -10.22 5.07
CA LEU A 26 -12.73 -9.83 4.10
C LEU A 26 -13.42 -9.10 2.93
N PRO A 27 -12.89 -7.97 2.43
CA PRO A 27 -13.43 -7.33 1.24
C PRO A 27 -13.40 -8.33 0.08
N ALA A 28 -14.56 -8.60 -0.48
CA ALA A 28 -14.71 -9.41 -1.67
C ALA A 28 -13.91 -8.77 -2.81
N GLN A 29 -13.30 -9.60 -3.67
CA GLN A 29 -12.70 -9.17 -4.92
C GLN A 29 -13.69 -8.27 -5.68
N ALA A 30 -13.18 -7.23 -6.35
CA ALA A 30 -14.00 -6.29 -7.12
C ALA A 30 -15.09 -7.03 -7.89
N GLY A 31 -16.35 -6.72 -7.56
CA GLY A 31 -17.50 -7.32 -8.22
C GLY A 31 -17.54 -6.96 -9.72
N PRO A 32 -18.31 -7.68 -10.54
CA PRO A 32 -18.46 -7.36 -11.95
C PRO A 32 -18.95 -5.92 -12.10
N LEU A 33 -18.31 -5.15 -13.01
CA LEU A 33 -18.77 -3.82 -13.38
C LEU A 33 -20.22 -3.88 -13.85
N ASP A 34 -21.04 -2.93 -13.43
CA ASP A 34 -22.38 -2.74 -13.99
C ASP A 34 -22.31 -2.34 -15.49
N ALA A 35 -23.45 -2.28 -16.16
CA ALA A 35 -23.49 -1.98 -17.59
C ALA A 35 -22.88 -0.59 -17.92
N GLU A 36 -23.02 0.37 -17.02
CA GLU A 36 -22.45 1.71 -17.17
C GLU A 36 -20.94 1.70 -17.01
N GLY A 37 -20.42 0.99 -16.01
CA GLY A 37 -18.98 0.80 -15.82
C GLY A 37 -18.32 0.09 -17.01
N VAL A 38 -18.98 -0.93 -17.59
CA VAL A 38 -18.49 -1.59 -18.82
C VAL A 38 -18.47 -0.63 -20.00
N ALA A 39 -19.52 0.18 -20.20
CA ALA A 39 -19.58 1.17 -21.29
C ALA A 39 -18.46 2.21 -21.14
N ARG A 40 -18.21 2.69 -19.93
CA ARG A 40 -17.14 3.65 -19.63
C ARG A 40 -15.76 3.05 -19.85
N ALA A 41 -15.49 1.83 -19.39
CA ALA A 41 -14.23 1.14 -19.65
C ALA A 41 -13.95 0.98 -21.16
N ARG A 42 -14.98 0.68 -21.96
CA ARG A 42 -14.87 0.63 -23.43
C ARG A 42 -14.55 2.00 -24.03
N ALA A 43 -15.20 3.07 -23.55
CA ALA A 43 -14.94 4.44 -24.00
C ALA A 43 -13.50 4.87 -23.68
N LEU A 44 -13.02 4.59 -22.47
CA LEU A 44 -11.62 4.82 -22.06
C LEU A 44 -10.65 4.09 -22.99
N ALA A 45 -10.86 2.79 -23.24
CA ALA A 45 -10.01 1.99 -24.13
C ALA A 45 -9.99 2.53 -25.55
N ALA A 46 -11.14 2.96 -26.09
CA ALA A 46 -11.23 3.55 -27.42
C ALA A 46 -10.51 4.89 -27.52
N GLY A 47 -10.69 5.78 -26.53
CA GLY A 47 -10.00 7.06 -26.44
C GLY A 47 -8.48 6.89 -26.35
N LEU A 48 -8.01 5.98 -25.50
CA LEU A 48 -6.60 5.65 -25.37
C LEU A 48 -6.00 5.13 -26.68
N LYS A 49 -6.68 4.19 -27.34
CA LYS A 49 -6.25 3.65 -28.65
C LYS A 49 -6.07 4.76 -29.68
N THR A 50 -6.99 5.70 -29.75
CA THR A 50 -6.92 6.84 -30.69
C THR A 50 -5.71 7.73 -30.39
N ARG A 51 -5.46 8.02 -29.10
CA ARG A 51 -4.30 8.82 -28.68
C ARG A 51 -2.97 8.14 -28.98
N LEU A 52 -2.84 6.85 -28.72
CA LEU A 52 -1.64 6.08 -29.02
C LEU A 52 -1.30 6.05 -30.50
N GLN A 53 -2.30 6.02 -31.38
CA GLN A 53 -2.10 6.02 -32.85
C GLN A 53 -1.56 7.37 -33.39
N SER A 54 -1.82 8.47 -32.68
CA SER A 54 -1.43 9.83 -33.11
C SER A 54 -0.23 10.40 -32.35
N ALA A 55 0.22 9.72 -31.29
CA ALA A 55 1.23 10.26 -30.39
C ALA A 55 2.66 10.10 -30.92
N LYS A 56 3.49 11.11 -30.63
CA LYS A 56 4.96 11.07 -30.84
C LYS A 56 5.72 10.64 -29.58
N SER A 57 5.07 10.70 -28.42
CA SER A 57 5.64 10.31 -27.13
C SER A 57 5.57 8.79 -26.91
N PRO A 58 6.44 8.22 -26.07
CA PRO A 58 6.38 6.80 -25.69
C PRO A 58 5.01 6.40 -25.13
N ALA A 59 4.54 5.20 -25.50
CA ALA A 59 3.21 4.70 -25.12
C ALA A 59 2.88 4.87 -23.62
N PRO A 60 3.76 4.49 -22.63
CA PRO A 60 3.42 4.62 -21.22
C PRO A 60 3.21 6.09 -20.76
N VAL A 61 3.88 7.05 -21.41
CA VAL A 61 3.69 8.48 -21.12
C VAL A 61 2.33 8.95 -21.62
N VAL A 62 1.94 8.51 -22.84
CA VAL A 62 0.64 8.84 -23.43
C VAL A 62 -0.50 8.23 -22.63
N GLU A 63 -0.34 6.99 -22.20
CA GLU A 63 -1.31 6.27 -21.35
C GLU A 63 -1.50 6.97 -20.01
N ALA A 64 -0.39 7.32 -19.35
CA ALA A 64 -0.44 8.02 -18.07
C ALA A 64 -1.08 9.41 -18.19
N ASP A 65 -0.70 10.20 -19.18
CA ASP A 65 -1.30 11.53 -19.43
C ASP A 65 -2.79 11.42 -19.71
N TYR A 66 -3.19 10.48 -20.57
CA TYR A 66 -4.61 10.26 -20.89
C TYR A 66 -5.42 9.89 -19.65
N LEU A 67 -4.98 8.88 -18.90
CA LEU A 67 -5.69 8.42 -17.70
C LEU A 67 -5.71 9.50 -16.60
N LEU A 68 -4.65 10.28 -16.46
CA LEU A 68 -4.63 11.38 -15.50
C LEU A 68 -5.66 12.47 -15.87
N ASN A 69 -5.78 12.80 -17.16
CA ASN A 69 -6.77 13.77 -17.63
C ASN A 69 -8.21 13.27 -17.41
N GLU A 70 -8.46 11.98 -17.66
CA GLU A 70 -9.78 11.36 -17.37
C GLU A 70 -10.08 11.33 -15.85
N ALA A 71 -9.07 11.06 -14.99
CA ALA A 71 -9.24 11.12 -13.54
C ALA A 71 -9.53 12.54 -13.02
N ARG A 72 -9.17 13.58 -13.77
CA ARG A 72 -9.42 15.00 -13.45
C ARG A 72 -10.76 15.51 -13.96
N ASP A 73 -11.39 14.81 -14.90
CA ASP A 73 -12.67 15.23 -15.45
C ASP A 73 -13.76 15.18 -14.38
N GLN A 74 -14.33 16.34 -14.06
CA GLN A 74 -15.40 16.48 -13.07
C GLN A 74 -16.74 15.88 -13.55
N ALA A 75 -16.92 15.67 -14.86
CA ALA A 75 -18.06 14.96 -15.39
C ALA A 75 -18.00 13.45 -15.09
N CYS A 76 -16.82 12.94 -14.74
CA CYS A 76 -16.63 11.56 -14.30
C CYS A 76 -17.03 11.42 -12.81
N PRO A 77 -17.87 10.43 -12.43
CA PRO A 77 -18.23 10.18 -11.03
C PRO A 77 -16.99 10.01 -10.14
N LEU A 78 -17.06 10.53 -8.92
CA LEU A 78 -15.90 10.58 -8.01
C LEU A 78 -15.23 9.21 -7.82
N LEU A 79 -15.99 8.15 -7.57
CA LEU A 79 -15.43 6.82 -7.33
C LEU A 79 -14.75 6.23 -8.57
N GLU A 80 -15.24 6.56 -9.77
CA GLU A 80 -14.59 6.18 -11.02
C GLU A 80 -13.25 6.90 -11.20
N ARG A 81 -13.14 8.15 -10.78
CA ARG A 81 -11.86 8.90 -10.81
C ARG A 81 -10.81 8.23 -9.94
N PHE A 82 -11.17 7.67 -8.77
CA PHE A 82 -10.27 6.83 -7.97
C PHE A 82 -9.84 5.56 -8.72
N ARG A 83 -10.78 4.89 -9.39
CA ARG A 83 -10.48 3.67 -10.18
C ARG A 83 -9.56 3.98 -11.35
N ILE A 84 -9.79 5.09 -12.06
CA ILE A 84 -8.94 5.54 -13.18
C ILE A 84 -7.52 5.86 -12.68
N LEU A 85 -7.39 6.53 -11.55
CA LEU A 85 -6.07 6.81 -10.97
C LEU A 85 -5.36 5.53 -10.53
N GLY A 86 -6.08 4.57 -9.98
CA GLY A 86 -5.57 3.23 -9.69
C GLY A 86 -5.16 2.45 -10.96
N LEU A 87 -5.95 2.58 -12.04
CA LEU A 87 -5.62 1.99 -13.34
C LEU A 87 -4.34 2.58 -13.92
N LEU A 88 -4.16 3.91 -13.85
CA LEU A 88 -2.93 4.58 -14.27
C LEU A 88 -1.71 3.93 -13.59
N ALA A 89 -1.77 3.77 -12.26
CA ALA A 89 -0.69 3.14 -11.51
C ALA A 89 -0.45 1.68 -11.93
N SER A 90 -1.51 0.92 -12.20
CA SER A 90 -1.42 -0.47 -12.66
C SER A 90 -0.78 -0.59 -14.04
N VAL A 91 -1.13 0.30 -14.97
CA VAL A 91 -0.54 0.37 -16.32
C VAL A 91 0.96 0.67 -16.23
N LEU A 92 1.35 1.63 -15.39
CA LEU A 92 2.77 1.94 -15.19
C LEU A 92 3.53 0.78 -14.50
N ASP A 93 2.93 0.14 -13.50
CA ASP A 93 3.55 -1.04 -12.88
C ASP A 93 3.79 -2.14 -13.92
N HIS A 94 2.80 -2.43 -14.76
CA HIS A 94 2.92 -3.39 -15.85
C HIS A 94 4.02 -3.02 -16.85
N TYR A 95 4.07 -1.75 -17.26
CA TYR A 95 5.14 -1.26 -18.15
C TYR A 95 6.54 -1.50 -17.54
N PHE A 96 6.77 -1.14 -16.29
CA PHE A 96 8.07 -1.34 -15.64
C PHE A 96 8.43 -2.81 -15.47
N VAL A 97 7.45 -3.68 -15.24
CA VAL A 97 7.67 -5.11 -15.02
C VAL A 97 7.96 -5.85 -16.34
N GLU A 98 7.25 -5.53 -17.42
CA GLU A 98 7.25 -6.31 -18.66
C GLU A 98 8.04 -5.61 -19.79
N THR A 99 7.91 -4.30 -19.95
CA THR A 99 8.43 -3.59 -21.13
C THR A 99 9.77 -2.92 -20.85
N ALA A 100 9.87 -2.19 -19.75
CA ALA A 100 11.09 -1.43 -19.44
C ALA A 100 12.37 -2.31 -19.46
N PRO A 101 12.38 -3.54 -18.93
CA PRO A 101 13.57 -4.38 -18.94
C PRO A 101 14.10 -4.73 -20.35
N THR A 102 13.28 -4.57 -21.38
CA THR A 102 13.67 -4.83 -22.78
C THR A 102 14.34 -3.64 -23.46
N LEU A 103 14.35 -2.48 -22.80
CA LEU A 103 14.87 -1.22 -23.32
C LEU A 103 16.30 -0.96 -22.82
N SER A 104 17.03 -0.09 -23.54
CA SER A 104 18.33 0.42 -23.06
C SER A 104 18.14 1.25 -21.79
N GLU A 105 19.17 1.31 -20.95
CA GLU A 105 19.16 2.13 -19.72
C GLU A 105 18.84 3.60 -20.01
N GLN A 106 19.39 4.14 -21.12
CA GLN A 106 19.10 5.51 -21.54
C GLN A 106 17.60 5.70 -21.82
N SER A 107 16.98 4.81 -22.61
CA SER A 107 15.55 4.89 -22.93
C SER A 107 14.69 4.74 -21.67
N GLN A 108 15.08 3.86 -20.75
CA GLN A 108 14.39 3.73 -19.46
C GLN A 108 14.42 5.04 -18.67
N GLY A 109 15.60 5.70 -18.60
CA GLY A 109 15.77 6.98 -17.92
C GLY A 109 14.97 8.12 -18.55
N GLU A 110 14.96 8.23 -19.87
CA GLU A 110 14.20 9.25 -20.60
C GLU A 110 12.69 9.10 -20.37
N ILE A 111 12.18 7.86 -20.39
CA ILE A 111 10.77 7.58 -20.12
C ILE A 111 10.45 7.83 -18.64
N ALA A 112 11.31 7.40 -17.72
CA ALA A 112 11.13 7.66 -16.29
C ALA A 112 11.06 9.16 -15.98
N ALA A 113 11.95 9.96 -16.55
CA ALA A 113 11.94 11.42 -16.41
C ALA A 113 10.66 12.06 -16.96
N SER A 114 10.08 11.48 -18.02
CA SER A 114 8.81 11.94 -18.59
C SER A 114 7.59 11.53 -17.76
N LEU A 115 7.68 10.42 -17.03
CA LEU A 115 6.60 9.89 -16.18
C LEU A 115 6.54 10.56 -14.81
N ASP A 116 7.69 10.99 -14.25
CA ASP A 116 7.74 11.53 -12.90
C ASP A 116 6.81 12.74 -12.69
N PRO A 117 6.76 13.76 -13.58
CA PRO A 117 5.80 14.86 -13.44
C PRO A 117 4.33 14.41 -13.43
N LEU A 118 3.97 13.39 -14.22
CA LEU A 118 2.60 12.84 -14.27
C LEU A 118 2.25 12.11 -12.97
N LEU A 119 3.20 11.40 -12.39
CA LEU A 119 3.04 10.75 -11.08
C LEU A 119 2.86 11.79 -9.97
N GLN A 120 3.68 12.85 -9.94
CA GLN A 120 3.52 13.94 -8.95
C GLN A 120 2.14 14.60 -9.08
N GLN A 121 1.69 14.83 -10.29
CA GLN A 121 0.35 15.37 -10.56
C GLN A 121 -0.77 14.40 -10.13
N SER A 122 -0.54 13.09 -10.23
CA SER A 122 -1.48 12.07 -9.75
C SER A 122 -1.63 12.11 -8.23
N TYR A 123 -0.52 12.31 -7.50
CA TYR A 123 -0.55 12.50 -6.05
C TYR A 123 -1.22 13.80 -5.63
N ALA A 124 -0.98 14.89 -6.35
CA ALA A 124 -1.66 16.16 -6.11
C ALA A 124 -3.19 16.02 -6.31
N GLU A 125 -3.62 15.38 -7.42
CA GLU A 125 -5.05 15.12 -7.67
C GLU A 125 -5.68 14.29 -6.56
N LEU A 126 -5.01 13.22 -6.11
CA LEU A 126 -5.49 12.38 -5.01
C LEU A 126 -5.64 13.17 -3.71
N ASN A 127 -4.57 13.84 -3.29
CA ASN A 127 -4.50 14.43 -1.95
C ASN A 127 -5.33 15.72 -1.83
N GLU A 128 -5.31 16.56 -2.87
CA GLU A 128 -5.90 17.88 -2.83
C GLU A 128 -7.38 17.91 -3.27
N LYS A 129 -7.80 16.91 -4.06
CA LYS A 129 -9.16 16.91 -4.63
C LYS A 129 -9.94 15.66 -4.31
N LEU A 130 -9.41 14.45 -4.63
CA LEU A 130 -10.21 13.23 -4.53
C LEU A 130 -10.49 12.83 -3.08
N LEU A 131 -9.48 12.83 -2.20
CA LEU A 131 -9.69 12.49 -0.79
C LEU A 131 -10.62 13.47 -0.06
N PRO A 132 -10.49 14.81 -0.23
CA PRO A 132 -11.47 15.77 0.32
C PRO A 132 -12.88 15.57 -0.23
N ALA A 133 -13.05 15.33 -1.52
CA ALA A 133 -14.35 15.08 -2.13
C ALA A 133 -14.98 13.79 -1.61
N LEU A 134 -14.19 12.71 -1.44
CA LEU A 134 -14.65 11.45 -0.85
C LEU A 134 -15.23 11.65 0.55
N SER A 135 -14.58 12.50 1.35
CA SER A 135 -15.07 12.85 2.69
C SER A 135 -16.36 13.69 2.65
N ALA A 136 -16.53 14.54 1.63
CA ALA A 136 -17.68 15.41 1.49
C ALA A 136 -18.91 14.70 0.89
N GLU A 137 -18.71 13.84 -0.11
CA GLU A 137 -19.78 13.24 -0.92
C GLU A 137 -20.18 11.84 -0.44
N HIS A 138 -19.25 11.06 0.12
CA HIS A 138 -19.45 9.67 0.52
C HIS A 138 -19.31 9.40 2.02
N ASP A 139 -19.07 10.44 2.84
CA ASP A 139 -18.84 10.30 4.28
C ASP A 139 -17.68 9.34 4.63
N ILE A 140 -16.70 9.17 3.73
CA ILE A 140 -15.49 8.35 3.94
C ILE A 140 -14.30 9.27 4.14
N GLU A 141 -13.59 9.10 5.24
CA GLU A 141 -12.44 9.92 5.61
C GLU A 141 -11.23 9.03 5.90
N VAL A 142 -10.13 9.26 5.19
CA VAL A 142 -8.84 8.60 5.47
C VAL A 142 -7.99 9.57 6.27
N ARG A 143 -7.72 9.23 7.53
CA ARG A 143 -6.96 10.07 8.47
C ARG A 143 -5.52 9.65 8.62
N ARG A 144 -4.71 10.60 9.07
CA ARG A 144 -3.35 10.33 9.55
C ARG A 144 -3.36 9.99 11.05
N PRO A 145 -2.35 9.25 11.55
CA PRO A 145 -2.31 8.84 12.97
C PRO A 145 -2.41 10.00 13.98
N HIS A 146 -1.86 11.16 13.65
CA HIS A 146 -1.87 12.34 14.52
C HIS A 146 -3.24 13.02 14.64
N GLU A 147 -4.15 12.75 13.69
CA GLU A 147 -5.53 13.27 13.68
C GLU A 147 -6.49 12.42 14.51
N LEU A 148 -6.05 11.25 14.98
CA LEU A 148 -6.87 10.35 15.78
C LEU A 148 -7.03 10.86 17.22
N THR A 149 -8.26 10.78 17.74
CA THR A 149 -8.53 11.02 19.15
C THR A 149 -7.84 9.96 20.04
N VAL A 150 -7.72 10.24 21.35
CA VAL A 150 -7.13 9.29 22.30
C VAL A 150 -7.84 7.94 22.26
N VAL A 151 -9.17 7.92 22.19
CA VAL A 151 -9.98 6.69 22.15
C VAL A 151 -9.73 5.91 20.86
N GLN A 152 -9.67 6.60 19.71
CA GLN A 152 -9.37 6.02 18.42
C GLN A 152 -7.95 5.43 18.36
N ARG A 153 -6.97 6.14 18.93
CA ARG A 153 -5.59 5.64 19.03
C ARG A 153 -5.50 4.41 19.95
N GLN A 154 -6.25 4.36 21.04
CA GLN A 154 -6.33 3.17 21.89
C GLN A 154 -6.96 1.97 21.18
N TYR A 155 -7.99 2.20 20.34
CA TYR A 155 -8.55 1.18 19.49
C TYR A 155 -7.52 0.67 18.48
N LEU A 156 -6.84 1.59 17.76
CA LEU A 156 -5.82 1.26 16.79
C LEU A 156 -4.67 0.46 17.41
N ARG A 157 -4.24 0.81 18.64
CA ARG A 157 -3.22 0.05 19.39
C ARG A 157 -3.66 -1.38 19.69
N ARG A 158 -4.92 -1.58 20.09
CA ARG A 158 -5.47 -2.94 20.29
C ARG A 158 -5.52 -3.71 18.98
N PHE A 159 -5.97 -3.08 17.89
CA PHE A 159 -5.96 -3.66 16.56
C PHE A 159 -4.53 -4.05 16.14
N PHE A 160 -3.56 -3.15 16.31
CA PHE A 160 -2.16 -3.43 16.02
C PHE A 160 -1.68 -4.68 16.78
N ARG A 161 -1.86 -4.75 18.09
CA ARG A 161 -1.38 -5.88 18.92
C ARG A 161 -2.01 -7.22 18.55
N HIS A 162 -3.28 -7.23 18.21
CA HIS A 162 -4.01 -8.48 17.96
C HIS A 162 -3.99 -8.91 16.49
N GLN A 163 -3.90 -7.97 15.56
CA GLN A 163 -4.07 -8.27 14.14
C GLN A 163 -2.76 -8.04 13.35
N LEU A 164 -2.03 -6.96 13.59
CA LEU A 164 -0.83 -6.61 12.82
C LEU A 164 0.44 -7.24 13.40
N TYR A 165 0.68 -7.02 14.69
CA TYR A 165 1.91 -7.43 15.38
C TYR A 165 2.30 -8.90 15.13
N PRO A 166 1.38 -9.90 15.22
CA PRO A 166 1.72 -11.31 14.98
C PRO A 166 2.18 -11.63 13.55
N MET A 167 1.86 -10.75 12.58
CA MET A 167 2.22 -10.92 11.18
C MET A 167 3.49 -10.18 10.78
N LEU A 168 3.98 -9.28 11.64
CA LEU A 168 5.15 -8.49 11.35
C LEU A 168 6.43 -9.25 11.68
N THR A 169 7.37 -9.26 10.75
CA THR A 169 8.69 -9.88 10.94
C THR A 169 9.76 -8.84 10.59
N PRO A 170 10.27 -8.10 11.60
CA PRO A 170 11.40 -7.22 11.39
C PRO A 170 12.63 -8.03 10.97
N LEU A 171 13.33 -7.56 9.96
CA LEU A 171 14.60 -8.13 9.49
C LEU A 171 15.69 -7.06 9.64
N ALA A 172 16.71 -7.35 10.40
CA ALA A 172 17.87 -6.47 10.51
C ALA A 172 18.59 -6.34 9.17
N VAL A 173 19.04 -5.14 8.88
CA VAL A 173 19.88 -4.81 7.73
C VAL A 173 21.16 -4.20 8.26
N ASP A 174 22.20 -4.98 8.31
CA ASP A 174 23.51 -4.58 8.78
C ASP A 174 24.62 -4.99 7.77
N PRO A 175 25.82 -4.40 7.85
CA PRO A 175 26.91 -4.70 6.93
C PRO A 175 27.38 -6.16 6.93
N GLY A 176 27.09 -6.91 7.97
CA GLY A 176 27.50 -8.32 8.13
C GLY A 176 26.56 -9.32 7.44
N HIS A 177 25.39 -8.87 7.01
CA HIS A 177 24.39 -9.72 6.38
C HIS A 177 23.99 -9.22 5.00
N PRO A 178 23.65 -10.12 4.04
CA PRO A 178 23.12 -9.70 2.75
C PRO A 178 21.83 -8.91 2.92
N PHE A 179 21.65 -7.89 2.05
CA PHE A 179 20.40 -7.12 2.04
C PHE A 179 19.19 -8.06 1.86
N PRO A 180 18.14 -7.95 2.70
CA PRO A 180 17.02 -8.87 2.67
C PRO A 180 16.28 -8.81 1.32
N PHE A 181 15.80 -9.95 0.87
CA PHE A 181 14.98 -9.99 -0.35
C PHE A 181 13.69 -9.21 -0.17
N ILE A 182 13.45 -8.26 -1.09
CA ILE A 182 12.22 -7.48 -1.16
C ILE A 182 11.36 -8.04 -2.30
N SER A 183 10.17 -8.54 -1.94
CA SER A 183 9.21 -9.06 -2.92
C SER A 183 8.58 -7.94 -3.75
N SER A 184 8.34 -8.20 -5.04
CA SER A 184 7.67 -7.26 -5.94
C SER A 184 6.33 -6.80 -5.39
N HIS A 185 5.94 -5.55 -5.66
CA HIS A 185 4.70 -4.89 -5.24
C HIS A 185 4.46 -4.78 -3.72
N SER A 186 5.40 -5.23 -2.86
CA SER A 186 5.21 -5.11 -1.41
C SER A 186 5.58 -3.73 -0.90
N ILE A 187 4.75 -3.17 -0.02
CA ILE A 187 5.07 -1.99 0.78
C ILE A 187 5.94 -2.43 1.95
N ASN A 188 7.00 -1.70 2.20
CA ASN A 188 7.96 -1.98 3.25
C ASN A 188 8.28 -0.70 4.02
N LEU A 189 8.57 -0.87 5.30
CA LEU A 189 9.16 0.15 6.16
C LEU A 189 10.67 -0.11 6.24
N LEU A 190 11.45 0.92 6.06
CA LEU A 190 12.86 0.97 6.45
C LEU A 190 12.93 1.78 7.74
N VAL A 191 13.22 1.12 8.84
CA VAL A 191 13.28 1.73 10.18
C VAL A 191 14.73 1.92 10.55
N HIS A 192 15.14 3.16 10.77
CA HIS A 192 16.47 3.51 11.26
C HIS A 192 16.48 3.44 12.78
N LEU A 193 17.34 2.61 13.32
CA LEU A 193 17.42 2.30 14.74
C LEU A 193 18.78 2.67 15.30
N SER A 194 18.78 3.15 16.54
CA SER A 194 19.99 3.31 17.34
C SER A 194 19.78 2.71 18.74
N SER A 195 20.85 2.27 19.35
CA SER A 195 20.87 1.89 20.76
C SER A 195 22.28 2.08 21.29
N PRO A 196 22.59 3.25 21.84
CA PRO A 196 23.90 3.54 22.43
C PRO A 196 24.29 2.54 23.53
N GLU A 197 23.31 2.06 24.30
CA GLU A 197 23.52 1.12 25.40
C GLU A 197 23.92 -0.28 24.91
N LEU A 198 23.47 -0.70 23.73
CA LEU A 198 23.79 -1.99 23.11
C LEU A 198 24.97 -1.91 22.13
N GLY A 199 25.62 -0.76 22.01
CA GLY A 199 26.69 -0.56 21.03
C GLY A 199 26.21 -0.60 19.57
N ILE A 200 24.91 -0.49 19.34
CA ILE A 200 24.32 -0.43 18.00
C ILE A 200 24.52 0.98 17.48
N GLY A 201 25.44 1.11 16.55
CA GLY A 201 25.81 2.40 15.93
C GLY A 201 24.69 3.01 15.10
N PRO A 202 24.87 4.25 14.63
CA PRO A 202 23.83 5.06 13.97
C PRO A 202 23.41 4.59 12.55
N LEU A 203 23.85 3.43 12.08
CA LEU A 203 23.58 2.93 10.72
C LEU A 203 22.89 1.56 10.72
N SER A 204 22.14 1.24 11.76
CA SER A 204 21.37 -0.01 11.79
C SER A 204 19.96 0.22 11.28
N TYR A 205 19.60 -0.49 10.23
CA TYR A 205 18.26 -0.47 9.68
C TYR A 205 17.53 -1.78 9.99
N ALA A 206 16.23 -1.71 10.15
CA ALA A 206 15.36 -2.87 10.10
C ALA A 206 14.35 -2.70 8.97
N ARG A 207 14.14 -3.77 8.23
CA ARG A 207 13.08 -3.82 7.22
C ARG A 207 11.86 -4.52 7.78
N ILE A 208 10.69 -3.92 7.62
CA ILE A 208 9.39 -4.52 7.95
C ILE A 208 8.52 -4.53 6.70
N LYS A 209 7.97 -5.69 6.36
CA LYS A 209 7.00 -5.81 5.28
C LYS A 209 5.60 -5.55 5.82
N VAL A 210 4.84 -4.65 5.18
CA VAL A 210 3.42 -4.47 5.46
C VAL A 210 2.67 -5.69 4.93
N PRO A 211 1.85 -6.37 5.76
CA PRO A 211 1.15 -7.59 5.37
C PRO A 211 0.15 -7.36 4.23
N ARG A 212 0.20 -8.20 3.19
CA ARG A 212 -0.72 -8.12 2.03
C ARG A 212 -2.08 -8.79 2.26
N LEU A 213 -2.19 -9.60 3.30
CA LEU A 213 -3.43 -10.34 3.61
C LEU A 213 -4.51 -9.48 4.28
N MET A 214 -4.16 -8.24 4.64
CA MET A 214 -5.08 -7.30 5.25
C MET A 214 -5.52 -6.27 4.23
N SER A 215 -6.74 -5.75 4.44
CA SER A 215 -7.16 -4.53 3.76
C SER A 215 -6.12 -3.44 4.03
N ARG A 216 -5.79 -2.67 3.02
CA ARG A 216 -4.91 -1.51 3.17
C ARG A 216 -5.54 -0.42 4.04
N PHE A 217 -6.86 -0.45 4.19
CA PHE A 217 -7.63 0.51 4.97
C PHE A 217 -8.10 -0.13 6.26
N VAL A 218 -7.57 0.35 7.37
CA VAL A 218 -7.97 -0.09 8.71
C VAL A 218 -9.12 0.80 9.17
N SER A 219 -10.29 0.20 9.41
CA SER A 219 -11.46 0.93 9.90
C SER A 219 -11.25 1.38 11.36
N ILE A 220 -11.59 2.63 11.64
CA ILE A 220 -11.50 3.27 12.95
C ILE A 220 -12.91 3.61 13.44
N PRO A 221 -13.29 3.28 14.68
CA PRO A 221 -14.58 3.65 15.23
C PRO A 221 -14.82 5.15 15.18
N SER A 222 -15.99 5.55 14.70
CA SER A 222 -16.42 6.94 14.60
C SER A 222 -17.69 7.14 15.38
N THR A 223 -17.84 8.29 16.04
CA THR A 223 -19.08 8.76 16.66
C THR A 223 -19.87 9.69 15.74
N SER A 224 -19.30 10.05 14.60
CA SER A 224 -19.95 10.82 13.55
C SER A 224 -20.54 9.90 12.48
N ARG A 225 -21.29 10.49 11.53
CA ARG A 225 -21.79 9.76 10.34
C ARG A 225 -20.65 9.23 9.46
N LYS A 226 -19.49 9.87 9.50
CA LYS A 226 -18.35 9.51 8.64
C LYS A 226 -17.73 8.18 9.05
N GLN A 227 -17.44 7.36 8.05
CA GLN A 227 -16.62 6.16 8.17
C GLN A 227 -15.14 6.59 8.15
N LEU A 228 -14.40 6.25 9.20
CA LEU A 228 -13.00 6.63 9.33
C LEU A 228 -12.09 5.46 9.01
N TYR A 229 -11.07 5.74 8.24
CA TYR A 229 -10.02 4.78 7.89
C TYR A 229 -8.63 5.37 8.11
N ILE A 230 -7.66 4.49 8.25
CA ILE A 230 -6.23 4.81 8.27
C ILE A 230 -5.50 3.81 7.35
N TRP A 231 -4.41 4.24 6.73
CA TRP A 231 -3.58 3.34 5.96
C TRP A 231 -2.94 2.26 6.85
N SER A 232 -2.84 1.02 6.38
CA SER A 232 -2.25 -0.08 7.14
C SER A 232 -0.78 0.18 7.49
N GLU A 233 -0.03 0.80 6.59
CA GLU A 233 1.35 1.25 6.84
C GLU A 233 1.44 2.27 7.97
N ASP A 234 0.51 3.24 8.02
CA ASP A 234 0.42 4.23 9.10
C ASP A 234 0.06 3.57 10.43
N ALA A 235 -0.80 2.55 10.40
CA ALA A 235 -1.14 1.76 11.59
C ALA A 235 0.09 1.01 12.14
N VAL A 236 0.92 0.44 11.25
CA VAL A 236 2.18 -0.22 11.67
C VAL A 236 3.17 0.82 12.21
N THR A 237 3.37 1.92 11.49
CA THR A 237 4.33 2.98 11.87
C THR A 237 3.99 3.59 13.25
N SER A 238 2.69 3.66 13.60
CA SER A 238 2.24 4.27 14.87
C SER A 238 2.69 3.54 16.13
N PHE A 239 3.13 2.27 16.05
CA PHE A 239 3.46 1.44 17.22
C PHE A 239 4.74 0.61 17.01
N LEU A 240 5.68 1.16 16.26
CA LEU A 240 6.98 0.53 16.03
C LEU A 240 7.81 0.36 17.33
N ASP A 241 7.57 1.22 18.33
CA ASP A 241 8.15 1.11 19.66
C ASP A 241 7.85 -0.25 20.33
N GLU A 242 6.72 -0.85 20.03
CA GLU A 242 6.37 -2.18 20.53
C GLU A 242 7.13 -3.32 19.78
N LEU A 243 7.63 -3.07 18.58
CA LEU A 243 8.44 -4.03 17.82
C LEU A 243 9.93 -3.95 18.16
N PHE A 244 10.40 -2.81 18.67
CA PHE A 244 11.80 -2.53 18.96
C PHE A 244 11.99 -2.07 20.42
N PRO A 245 11.67 -2.91 21.41
CA PRO A 245 11.79 -2.53 22.81
C PRO A 245 13.26 -2.23 23.17
N GLY A 246 13.48 -1.08 23.82
CA GLY A 246 14.82 -0.64 24.23
C GLY A 246 15.67 -0.02 23.11
N MET A 247 15.12 0.13 21.91
CA MET A 247 15.78 0.81 20.80
C MET A 247 15.17 2.19 20.58
N GLN A 248 15.96 3.13 20.11
CA GLN A 248 15.49 4.44 19.66
C GLN A 248 15.21 4.38 18.15
N ILE A 249 14.01 4.81 17.75
CA ILE A 249 13.64 4.94 16.34
C ILE A 249 14.02 6.34 15.89
N GLU A 250 15.03 6.45 15.06
CA GLU A 250 15.54 7.72 14.52
C GLU A 250 14.68 8.23 13.37
N SER A 251 14.31 7.32 12.47
CA SER A 251 13.47 7.64 11.32
C SER A 251 12.82 6.38 10.75
N VAL A 252 11.73 6.58 10.00
CA VAL A 252 10.99 5.52 9.32
C VAL A 252 10.68 6.00 7.91
N TYR A 253 10.93 5.17 6.93
CA TYR A 253 10.67 5.48 5.53
C TYR A 253 9.91 4.36 4.85
N LEU A 254 8.92 4.71 4.04
CA LEU A 254 8.19 3.79 3.19
C LEU A 254 8.90 3.59 1.86
N PHE A 255 8.95 2.35 1.40
CA PHE A 255 9.42 2.04 0.05
C PHE A 255 8.73 0.81 -0.54
N ARG A 256 8.72 0.75 -1.86
CA ARG A 256 8.18 -0.35 -2.66
C ARG A 256 9.10 -0.63 -3.84
N VAL A 257 9.22 -1.91 -4.24
CA VAL A 257 9.97 -2.28 -5.43
C VAL A 257 9.07 -2.99 -6.44
N LEU A 258 9.39 -2.83 -7.72
CA LEU A 258 8.93 -3.70 -8.78
C LEU A 258 10.10 -4.50 -9.31
N ARG A 259 9.85 -5.76 -9.63
CA ARG A 259 10.81 -6.65 -10.25
C ARG A 259 10.36 -7.03 -11.64
N ALA A 260 11.30 -7.15 -12.56
CA ALA A 260 11.02 -7.66 -13.90
C ALA A 260 10.29 -9.00 -13.83
N SER A 261 9.40 -9.23 -14.79
CA SER A 261 8.83 -10.55 -15.01
C SER A 261 9.96 -11.54 -15.30
N SER A 262 9.95 -12.66 -14.62
CA SER A 262 10.83 -13.76 -15.01
C SER A 262 10.26 -14.34 -16.31
N GLY A 263 10.82 -13.93 -17.46
CA GLY A 263 10.35 -14.29 -18.79
C GLY A 263 10.23 -15.81 -19.01
N GLY A 264 9.07 -16.33 -18.61
CA GLY A 264 8.56 -17.63 -18.99
C GLY A 264 7.45 -17.41 -20.01
N SER A 265 7.65 -17.88 -21.22
CA SER A 265 6.65 -17.88 -22.29
C SER A 265 5.31 -18.40 -21.79
N ASN A 266 4.24 -17.74 -22.24
CA ASN A 266 2.83 -18.09 -22.02
C ASN A 266 2.59 -19.60 -22.02
N GLY A 267 2.35 -20.19 -20.87
CA GLY A 267 1.96 -21.59 -20.72
C GLY A 267 2.39 -22.29 -19.43
N ASP A 268 3.45 -21.85 -18.78
CA ASP A 268 4.09 -22.56 -17.66
C ASP A 268 3.81 -21.96 -16.26
N GLU A 269 2.91 -20.96 -16.13
CA GLU A 269 2.65 -20.32 -14.82
C GLU A 269 2.13 -21.30 -13.75
N LEU A 270 1.35 -22.30 -14.16
CA LEU A 270 0.81 -23.33 -13.23
C LEU A 270 1.87 -24.35 -12.82
N ASP A 271 2.82 -24.66 -13.68
CA ASP A 271 3.91 -25.61 -13.42
C ASP A 271 5.12 -24.96 -12.72
N ALA A 272 5.35 -23.69 -12.96
CA ALA A 272 6.34 -22.89 -12.24
C ALA A 272 5.93 -22.69 -10.78
N GLN A 273 4.64 -22.54 -10.50
CA GLN A 273 4.09 -22.45 -9.14
C GLN A 273 4.31 -23.73 -8.32
N ARG A 274 4.39 -24.90 -8.99
CA ARG A 274 4.63 -26.19 -8.35
C ARG A 274 6.11 -26.51 -8.12
N ARG A 275 7.05 -25.91 -8.88
CA ARG A 275 8.49 -26.27 -8.88
C ARG A 275 9.43 -25.29 -8.16
N GLY A 276 8.94 -24.46 -7.24
CA GLY A 276 9.84 -23.68 -6.38
C GLY A 276 10.16 -22.27 -6.89
N LEU A 277 9.16 -21.52 -7.31
CA LEU A 277 9.20 -20.11 -7.72
C LEU A 277 10.02 -19.16 -6.85
N ARG A 278 10.33 -19.53 -5.60
CA ARG A 278 11.16 -18.71 -4.71
C ARG A 278 12.54 -18.42 -5.31
N HIS A 279 13.17 -19.37 -6.03
CA HIS A 279 14.50 -19.17 -6.61
C HIS A 279 14.49 -18.29 -7.86
N GLN A 280 13.46 -18.38 -8.71
CA GLN A 280 13.35 -17.53 -9.91
C GLN A 280 12.98 -16.08 -9.56
N GLN A 281 12.09 -15.88 -8.59
CA GLN A 281 11.78 -14.54 -8.09
C GLN A 281 12.96 -13.85 -7.40
N LEU A 282 13.86 -14.62 -6.77
CA LEU A 282 15.11 -14.12 -6.19
C LEU A 282 16.10 -13.61 -7.25
N ALA A 283 16.00 -14.12 -8.48
CA ALA A 283 16.89 -13.75 -9.59
C ALA A 283 16.39 -12.54 -10.40
N SER A 284 15.10 -12.20 -10.34
CA SER A 284 14.53 -11.10 -11.13
C SER A 284 15.05 -9.74 -10.66
N PRO A 285 15.62 -8.91 -11.56
CA PRO A 285 16.14 -7.59 -11.19
C PRO A 285 15.03 -6.65 -10.71
N VAL A 286 15.39 -5.71 -9.83
CA VAL A 286 14.51 -4.60 -9.49
C VAL A 286 14.52 -3.61 -10.65
N VAL A 287 13.34 -3.25 -11.14
CA VAL A 287 13.14 -2.38 -12.30
C VAL A 287 12.51 -1.04 -11.93
N ARG A 288 12.05 -0.89 -10.71
CA ARG A 288 11.55 0.38 -10.15
C ARG A 288 11.64 0.35 -8.63
N LEU A 289 12.12 1.43 -8.05
CA LEU A 289 12.06 1.74 -6.63
C LEU A 289 11.14 2.95 -6.43
N GLU A 290 10.13 2.80 -5.60
CA GLU A 290 9.21 3.86 -5.21
C GLU A 290 9.43 4.14 -3.72
N VAL A 291 9.68 5.40 -3.36
CA VAL A 291 10.00 5.84 -2.00
C VAL A 291 9.14 7.03 -1.61
N GLU A 292 8.84 7.19 -0.32
CA GLU A 292 8.18 8.42 0.13
C GLU A 292 9.08 9.65 -0.05
N THR A 293 8.47 10.80 -0.26
CA THR A 293 9.18 12.06 -0.53
C THR A 293 10.13 12.48 0.61
N ALA A 294 9.80 12.12 1.86
CA ALA A 294 10.61 12.47 3.02
C ALA A 294 11.94 11.68 3.13
N MET A 295 12.13 10.61 2.33
CA MET A 295 13.35 9.81 2.38
C MET A 295 14.55 10.64 1.89
N PRO A 296 15.63 10.76 2.67
CA PRO A 296 16.85 11.47 2.28
C PRO A 296 17.53 10.85 1.07
N GLU A 297 18.20 11.68 0.25
CA GLU A 297 18.91 11.22 -0.95
C GLU A 297 19.94 10.12 -0.64
N SER A 298 20.71 10.29 0.44
CA SER A 298 21.69 9.31 0.88
C SER A 298 21.11 7.93 1.20
N VAL A 299 19.87 7.89 1.70
CA VAL A 299 19.13 6.65 1.97
C VAL A 299 18.62 6.02 0.67
N ILE A 300 18.17 6.85 -0.28
CA ILE A 300 17.77 6.39 -1.62
C ILE A 300 18.94 5.80 -2.36
N GLU A 301 20.10 6.47 -2.38
CA GLU A 301 21.34 5.97 -2.98
C GLU A 301 21.78 4.64 -2.36
N TRP A 302 21.71 4.55 -1.03
CA TRP A 302 22.03 3.33 -0.31
C TRP A 302 21.05 2.18 -0.66
N LEU A 303 19.74 2.43 -0.71
CA LEU A 303 18.73 1.44 -1.15
C LEU A 303 18.94 1.04 -2.61
N SER A 304 19.16 2.01 -3.50
CA SER A 304 19.42 1.81 -4.93
C SER A 304 20.61 0.87 -5.15
N SER A 305 21.73 1.10 -4.43
CA SER A 305 22.92 0.26 -4.49
C SER A 305 22.64 -1.16 -4.01
N ASN A 306 21.98 -1.33 -2.87
CA ASN A 306 21.65 -2.64 -2.30
C ASN A 306 20.67 -3.43 -3.16
N LEU A 307 19.70 -2.74 -3.76
CA LEU A 307 18.67 -3.32 -4.65
C LEU A 307 19.16 -3.45 -6.09
N ARG A 308 20.31 -2.86 -6.43
CA ARG A 308 20.88 -2.83 -7.79
C ARG A 308 19.90 -2.24 -8.80
N VAL A 309 19.25 -1.15 -8.44
CA VAL A 309 18.34 -0.39 -9.31
C VAL A 309 18.97 0.96 -9.63
N PRO A 310 19.03 1.38 -10.91
CA PRO A 310 19.54 2.70 -11.28
C PRO A 310 18.75 3.84 -10.61
N LEU A 311 19.43 4.91 -10.16
CA LEU A 311 18.78 6.06 -9.50
C LEU A 311 17.68 6.71 -10.37
N GLN A 312 17.84 6.70 -11.68
CA GLN A 312 16.83 7.19 -12.62
C GLN A 312 15.51 6.41 -12.60
N LEU A 313 15.50 5.21 -11.99
CA LEU A 313 14.31 4.37 -11.78
C LEU A 313 13.81 4.42 -10.33
N CYS A 314 14.31 5.38 -9.54
CA CYS A 314 13.84 5.67 -8.19
C CYS A 314 12.87 6.84 -8.23
N PHE A 315 11.60 6.60 -7.87
CA PHE A 315 10.52 7.59 -7.91
C PHE A 315 10.12 8.02 -6.51
N ARG A 316 10.00 9.33 -6.30
CA ARG A 316 9.48 9.90 -5.05
C ARG A 316 7.96 9.98 -5.09
N SER A 317 7.32 9.53 -4.04
CA SER A 317 5.86 9.55 -3.88
C SER A 317 5.46 10.64 -2.88
N ALA A 318 4.68 11.61 -3.33
CA ALA A 318 4.10 12.67 -2.48
C ALA A 318 2.81 12.24 -1.77
N GLY A 319 2.49 10.95 -1.81
CA GLY A 319 1.28 10.35 -1.21
C GLY A 319 1.50 8.88 -0.87
N PRO A 320 0.41 8.13 -0.74
CA PRO A 320 0.52 6.70 -0.44
C PRO A 320 1.20 5.97 -1.60
N LEU A 321 2.15 5.09 -1.30
CA LEU A 321 2.75 4.20 -2.29
C LEU A 321 1.69 3.28 -2.89
N ALA A 322 1.99 2.64 -4.03
CA ALA A 322 1.09 1.65 -4.64
C ALA A 322 -0.33 2.19 -4.91
N LEU A 323 -0.44 3.28 -5.67
CA LEU A 323 -1.72 3.93 -6.02
C LEU A 323 -2.74 2.98 -6.67
N PHE A 324 -2.30 1.85 -7.26
CA PHE A 324 -3.23 0.86 -7.84
C PHE A 324 -4.26 0.33 -6.81
N GLN A 325 -3.97 0.40 -5.51
CA GLN A 325 -4.88 -0.02 -4.44
C GLN A 325 -5.98 1.03 -4.11
N LEU A 326 -6.01 2.18 -4.79
CA LEU A 326 -7.11 3.14 -4.67
C LEU A 326 -8.47 2.56 -5.12
N VAL A 327 -8.43 1.51 -5.94
CA VAL A 327 -9.64 0.73 -6.29
C VAL A 327 -10.35 0.20 -5.04
N ASP A 328 -9.58 -0.25 -4.04
CA ASP A 328 -10.14 -0.74 -2.78
C ASP A 328 -10.89 0.37 -2.02
N LEU A 329 -10.37 1.60 -2.05
CA LEU A 329 -11.03 2.76 -1.42
C LEU A 329 -12.36 3.10 -2.11
N ALA A 330 -12.38 3.06 -3.43
CA ALA A 330 -13.62 3.25 -4.20
C ALA A 330 -14.67 2.17 -3.89
N ASN A 331 -14.25 0.94 -3.59
CA ASN A 331 -15.15 -0.15 -3.23
C ASN A 331 -15.72 -0.04 -1.80
N LEU A 332 -15.02 0.65 -0.88
CA LEU A 332 -15.54 0.92 0.47
C LEU A 332 -16.79 1.82 0.45
N ALA A 333 -16.92 2.69 -0.55
CA ALA A 333 -18.07 3.59 -0.71
C ALA A 333 -19.35 2.88 -1.20
N HIS A 334 -19.21 1.71 -1.80
CA HIS A 334 -20.30 0.82 -2.19
C HIS A 334 -20.02 -0.58 -1.63
N PRO A 335 -20.27 -0.83 -0.33
CA PRO A 335 -20.25 -2.19 0.16
C PRO A 335 -21.29 -2.98 -0.66
N LEU A 336 -20.83 -4.02 -1.34
CA LEU A 336 -21.71 -4.96 -2.02
C LEU A 336 -22.60 -5.59 -0.95
N ASP A 337 -23.93 -5.39 -1.07
CA ASP A 337 -24.96 -6.01 -0.23
C ASP A 337 -24.85 -7.55 -0.19
#